data_d7f4f9a3df6f43a7d87e2240c3193845
#
_entry.id   d7f4f9a3df6f43a7d87e2240c3193845
#
_cell.length_a   1.000
_cell.length_b   1.000
_cell.length_c   1.000
_cell.angle_alpha   90.00
_cell.angle_beta   90.00
_cell.angle_gamma   90.00
#
_symmetry.space_group_name_H-M   'P 1'
#
loop_
_entity.id
_entity.type
_entity.pdbx_description
1 polymer ?
#
loop_
_entity_poly.entity_id
_entity_poly.type
_entity_poly.pdbx_seq_one_letter_code
_entity_poly.pdbx_strand_id
1 'polypeptide(L)'
;MSDDAPAVPGLFTLVLHTHLPWLAHHGRWPVGEEWLYQSWSASYLPLLRVLRTLAAEGRSHLLTLGMTPVVTAQLDDPYCLTGMHSWLANWQLRALEAATLRTSSDTTPACTPEALRAFGARELREAEHALDEFATLWRHGGSPLLRELVDARTVELLGGPLAHPFQPLLNPRLREFALREGLADARQRFAHTPRGIWAPECAYAPGMEDDYAAAGVGHFMVDGPSLHGDTALGRPVGDSGVVAFGRDLQVSYRVWSPKSGYPGHAAYRDFYTHDHVTGLKPARVTGRNVPSSAKAPYDPDRADAAVDAHVADFVQVVRRRLIDESERIGRPAHVVAAFDTELFGHWWYEGPEWLARVLRALPEAGVRVGTLTDAVDDGFVGDPVDLPRSSWGSGKDWQVWAGDQVADFVQLNAEVVDTALSTVDKALTQHASVGTPTPRDTVADQILRETLLTVSSDWPFMVSKDSAADYARYRAHLHAHATREIADALGAGRREQAQRLADGWNRADSLFGALDARRLPR
;
A
#
# COMPACT_ATOMS: atom_id res chain seq x y z
N MET A 1 -41.24 -9.25 0.16
CA MET A 1 -40.92 -10.01 -1.06
C MET A 1 -39.63 -9.39 -1.58
N SER A 2 -38.47 -9.98 -1.26
CA SER A 2 -37.19 -9.60 -1.89
C SER A 2 -37.24 -10.17 -3.31
N ASP A 3 -37.39 -9.30 -4.30
CA ASP A 3 -37.03 -9.63 -5.67
C ASP A 3 -35.52 -9.90 -5.68
N ASP A 4 -35.10 -11.14 -5.53
CA ASP A 4 -33.71 -11.54 -5.69
C ASP A 4 -33.29 -11.18 -7.13
N ALA A 5 -32.40 -10.20 -7.25
CA ALA A 5 -31.84 -9.87 -8.57
C ALA A 5 -31.22 -11.15 -9.16
N PRO A 6 -31.40 -11.41 -10.48
CA PRO A 6 -30.83 -12.60 -11.09
C PRO A 6 -29.31 -12.63 -10.88
N ALA A 7 -28.80 -13.79 -10.47
CA ALA A 7 -27.38 -13.99 -10.22
C ALA A 7 -26.55 -13.64 -11.47
N VAL A 8 -25.54 -12.81 -11.31
CA VAL A 8 -24.59 -12.45 -12.35
C VAL A 8 -23.51 -13.54 -12.45
N PRO A 9 -23.20 -14.06 -13.65
CA PRO A 9 -22.17 -15.08 -13.77
C PRO A 9 -20.80 -14.52 -13.42
N GLY A 10 -20.02 -15.26 -12.66
CA GLY A 10 -18.63 -14.90 -12.37
C GLY A 10 -18.36 -14.43 -10.95
N LEU A 11 -17.16 -13.90 -10.75
CA LEU A 11 -16.63 -13.45 -9.48
C LEU A 11 -16.05 -12.04 -9.63
N PHE A 12 -16.34 -11.16 -8.69
CA PHE A 12 -15.68 -9.86 -8.57
C PHE A 12 -14.73 -9.87 -7.37
N THR A 13 -13.50 -9.44 -7.58
CA THR A 13 -12.53 -9.22 -6.51
C THR A 13 -12.05 -7.77 -6.49
N LEU A 14 -12.15 -7.16 -5.33
CA LEU A 14 -11.50 -5.89 -5.05
C LEU A 14 -10.15 -6.17 -4.38
N VAL A 15 -9.08 -5.61 -4.93
CA VAL A 15 -7.73 -5.69 -4.34
C VAL A 15 -7.28 -4.31 -3.91
N LEU A 16 -6.87 -4.18 -2.66
CA LEU A 16 -6.28 -2.96 -2.12
C LEU A 16 -4.81 -3.21 -1.80
N HIS A 17 -3.95 -2.29 -2.21
CA HIS A 17 -2.52 -2.32 -1.92
C HIS A 17 -2.17 -1.23 -0.91
N THR A 18 -1.71 -1.64 0.28
CA THR A 18 -1.35 -0.73 1.37
C THR A 18 0.16 -0.66 1.47
N HIS A 19 0.70 0.50 1.14
CA HIS A 19 2.14 0.71 1.13
C HIS A 19 2.53 2.17 1.38
N LEU A 20 3.56 2.35 2.20
CA LEU A 20 4.37 3.55 2.33
C LEU A 20 5.81 3.13 2.60
N PRO A 21 6.82 3.88 2.15
CA PRO A 21 8.21 3.61 2.51
C PRO A 21 8.44 3.74 4.02
N TRP A 22 9.60 3.34 4.49
CA TRP A 22 9.98 3.56 5.89
C TRP A 22 10.17 5.04 6.17
N LEU A 23 9.23 5.66 6.90
CA LEU A 23 9.19 7.09 7.20
C LEU A 23 9.59 7.42 8.64
N ALA A 24 9.44 6.45 9.56
CA ALA A 24 9.74 6.63 10.97
C ALA A 24 11.19 7.07 11.22
N HIS A 25 11.39 7.97 12.18
CA HIS A 25 12.69 8.48 12.64
C HIS A 25 13.49 9.34 11.64
N HIS A 26 12.99 9.57 10.42
CA HIS A 26 13.70 10.30 9.35
C HIS A 26 13.09 11.66 9.02
N GLY A 27 12.50 12.31 10.02
CA GLY A 27 11.89 13.64 9.91
C GLY A 27 10.38 13.60 9.76
N ARG A 28 9.76 14.70 10.24
CA ARG A 28 8.29 14.79 10.30
C ARG A 28 7.70 15.58 9.13
N TRP A 29 8.28 16.71 8.80
CA TRP A 29 7.69 17.73 7.93
C TRP A 29 8.73 18.27 6.93
N PRO A 30 8.34 18.65 5.69
CA PRO A 30 6.98 18.56 5.08
C PRO A 30 6.63 17.17 4.57
N VAL A 31 7.62 16.31 4.38
CA VAL A 31 7.50 14.91 3.96
C VAL A 31 8.14 14.04 5.06
N GLY A 32 7.69 12.82 5.20
CA GLY A 32 8.17 11.91 6.25
C GLY A 32 7.01 11.42 7.10
N GLU A 33 7.15 11.45 8.43
CA GLU A 33 6.13 10.91 9.35
C GLU A 33 4.74 11.58 9.20
N GLU A 34 4.67 12.84 8.76
CA GLU A 34 3.40 13.52 8.47
C GLU A 34 2.61 12.76 7.40
N TRP A 35 3.28 12.26 6.36
CA TRP A 35 2.63 11.45 5.31
C TRP A 35 2.08 10.13 5.88
N LEU A 36 2.83 9.45 6.76
CA LEU A 36 2.38 8.24 7.44
C LEU A 36 1.10 8.53 8.26
N TYR A 37 1.13 9.56 9.10
CA TYR A 37 0.00 9.86 10.00
C TYR A 37 -1.24 10.34 9.24
N GLN A 38 -1.07 11.11 8.17
CA GLN A 38 -2.17 11.50 7.29
C GLN A 38 -2.82 10.28 6.62
N SER A 39 -2.02 9.37 6.06
CA SER A 39 -2.54 8.16 5.41
C SER A 39 -3.19 7.24 6.44
N TRP A 40 -2.59 7.12 7.62
CA TRP A 40 -3.14 6.29 8.70
C TRP A 40 -4.48 6.80 9.19
N SER A 41 -4.59 8.10 9.48
CA SER A 41 -5.85 8.70 9.96
C SER A 41 -6.95 8.70 8.91
N ALA A 42 -6.60 9.00 7.65
CA ALA A 42 -7.60 9.19 6.60
C ALA A 42 -7.98 7.90 5.86
N SER A 43 -7.06 6.91 5.79
CA SER A 43 -7.29 5.66 5.04
C SER A 43 -7.31 4.43 5.94
N TYR A 44 -6.25 4.16 6.71
CA TYR A 44 -6.13 2.86 7.40
C TYR A 44 -7.11 2.72 8.57
N LEU A 45 -7.29 3.76 9.39
CA LEU A 45 -8.31 3.75 10.44
C LEU A 45 -9.72 3.56 9.86
N PRO A 46 -10.19 4.39 8.89
CA PRO A 46 -11.52 4.23 8.32
C PRO A 46 -11.72 2.90 7.58
N LEU A 47 -10.70 2.41 6.84
CA LEU A 47 -10.79 1.12 6.15
C LEU A 47 -11.02 -0.03 7.14
N LEU A 48 -10.19 -0.12 8.19
CA LEU A 48 -10.34 -1.18 9.19
C LEU A 48 -11.69 -1.09 9.92
N ARG A 49 -12.17 0.13 10.19
CA ARG A 49 -13.51 0.35 10.75
C ARG A 49 -14.60 -0.21 9.82
N VAL A 50 -14.53 0.08 8.52
CA VAL A 50 -15.46 -0.45 7.51
C VAL A 50 -15.44 -1.96 7.49
N LEU A 51 -14.26 -2.58 7.40
CA LEU A 51 -14.12 -4.03 7.32
C LEU A 51 -14.62 -4.72 8.59
N ARG A 52 -14.32 -4.18 9.77
CA ARG A 52 -14.83 -4.71 11.05
C ARG A 52 -16.34 -4.57 11.17
N THR A 53 -16.91 -3.46 10.70
CA THR A 53 -18.37 -3.27 10.67
C THR A 53 -19.03 -4.31 9.77
N LEU A 54 -18.50 -4.52 8.56
CA LEU A 54 -19.02 -5.52 7.64
C LEU A 54 -18.86 -6.96 8.17
N ALA A 55 -17.74 -7.24 8.86
CA ALA A 55 -17.56 -8.53 9.56
C ALA A 55 -18.60 -8.74 10.66
N ALA A 56 -18.90 -7.71 11.46
CA ALA A 56 -19.95 -7.77 12.49
C ALA A 56 -21.36 -7.94 11.88
N GLU A 57 -21.59 -7.52 10.65
CA GLU A 57 -22.80 -7.83 9.86
C GLU A 57 -22.84 -9.28 9.36
N GLY A 58 -21.82 -10.10 9.66
CA GLY A 58 -21.69 -11.49 9.19
C GLY A 58 -21.18 -11.63 7.76
N ARG A 59 -20.60 -10.58 7.19
CA ARG A 59 -20.03 -10.62 5.83
C ARG A 59 -18.58 -11.12 5.87
N SER A 60 -18.22 -11.95 4.91
CA SER A 60 -16.89 -12.54 4.75
C SER A 60 -16.44 -12.48 3.29
N HIS A 61 -15.16 -12.77 3.04
CA HIS A 61 -14.57 -12.80 1.70
C HIS A 61 -14.79 -11.50 0.91
N LEU A 62 -14.63 -10.35 1.60
CA LEU A 62 -15.01 -9.03 1.06
C LEU A 62 -14.03 -8.49 0.03
N LEU A 63 -12.74 -8.70 0.25
CA LEU A 63 -11.66 -8.20 -0.60
C LEU A 63 -10.33 -8.87 -0.29
N THR A 64 -9.37 -8.69 -1.18
CA THR A 64 -7.96 -9.04 -0.97
C THR A 64 -7.19 -7.77 -0.60
N LEU A 65 -6.47 -7.79 0.53
CA LEU A 65 -5.74 -6.66 1.09
C LEU A 65 -4.24 -6.94 1.06
N GLY A 66 -3.51 -6.22 0.24
CA GLY A 66 -2.05 -6.20 0.25
C GLY A 66 -1.54 -5.35 1.41
N MET A 67 -0.73 -5.95 2.28
CA MET A 67 -0.09 -5.27 3.40
C MET A 67 1.42 -5.47 3.28
N THR A 68 2.13 -4.40 2.90
CA THR A 68 3.58 -4.52 2.77
C THR A 68 4.26 -4.65 4.13
N PRO A 69 5.34 -5.45 4.25
CA PRO A 69 6.05 -5.61 5.51
C PRO A 69 6.53 -4.27 6.11
N VAL A 70 6.91 -3.32 5.25
CA VAL A 70 7.39 -2.01 5.69
C VAL A 70 6.28 -1.14 6.30
N VAL A 71 5.08 -1.12 5.72
CA VAL A 71 3.98 -0.35 6.32
C VAL A 71 3.48 -1.02 7.59
N THR A 72 3.40 -2.35 7.61
CA THR A 72 2.98 -3.09 8.79
C THR A 72 3.93 -2.89 9.96
N ALA A 73 5.25 -2.84 9.67
CA ALA A 73 6.26 -2.53 10.67
C ALA A 73 6.01 -1.15 11.31
N GLN A 74 5.62 -0.14 10.53
CA GLN A 74 5.31 1.20 11.04
C GLN A 74 4.01 1.23 11.86
N LEU A 75 3.00 0.47 11.44
CA LEU A 75 1.72 0.39 12.16
C LEU A 75 1.83 -0.32 13.52
N ASP A 76 2.88 -1.10 13.73
CA ASP A 76 3.17 -1.81 14.98
C ASP A 76 4.26 -1.13 15.82
N ASP A 77 4.97 -0.16 15.27
CA ASP A 77 6.09 0.49 15.93
C ASP A 77 5.63 1.38 17.09
N PRO A 78 6.13 1.20 18.33
CA PRO A 78 5.70 1.99 19.49
C PRO A 78 5.94 3.50 19.34
N TYR A 79 7.00 3.89 18.63
CA TYR A 79 7.28 5.29 18.33
C TYR A 79 6.22 5.85 17.37
N CYS A 80 5.89 5.13 16.30
CA CYS A 80 4.84 5.52 15.36
C CYS A 80 3.45 5.56 16.03
N LEU A 81 3.13 4.62 16.91
CA LEU A 81 1.88 4.61 17.68
C LEU A 81 1.77 5.86 18.57
N THR A 82 2.85 6.24 19.25
CA THR A 82 2.90 7.46 20.06
C THR A 82 2.78 8.71 19.19
N GLY A 83 3.45 8.72 18.06
CA GLY A 83 3.39 9.80 17.07
C GLY A 83 1.99 9.97 16.50
N MET A 84 1.32 8.87 16.14
CA MET A 84 -0.04 8.88 15.61
C MET A 84 -1.05 9.39 16.64
N HIS A 85 -0.96 8.94 17.90
CA HIS A 85 -1.81 9.48 18.97
C HIS A 85 -1.63 11.00 19.12
N SER A 86 -0.39 11.49 19.12
CA SER A 86 -0.09 12.91 19.20
C SER A 86 -0.61 13.68 17.97
N TRP A 87 -0.56 13.08 16.79
CA TRP A 87 -1.07 13.65 15.56
C TRP A 87 -2.61 13.79 15.60
N LEU A 88 -3.32 12.75 16.07
CA LEU A 88 -4.78 12.79 16.23
C LEU A 88 -5.22 13.84 17.28
N ALA A 89 -4.51 13.94 18.40
CA ALA A 89 -4.77 14.98 19.40
C ALA A 89 -4.55 16.39 18.82
N ASN A 90 -3.52 16.57 17.98
CA ASN A 90 -3.31 17.84 17.27
C ASN A 90 -4.41 18.13 16.24
N TRP A 91 -4.93 17.11 15.54
CA TRP A 91 -6.07 17.28 14.66
C TRP A 91 -7.31 17.74 15.45
N GLN A 92 -7.60 17.15 16.62
CA GLN A 92 -8.67 17.57 17.51
C GLN A 92 -8.53 19.04 17.91
N LEU A 93 -7.32 19.49 18.30
CA LEU A 93 -7.08 20.89 18.66
C LEU A 93 -7.32 21.86 17.50
N ARG A 94 -6.83 21.54 16.31
CA ARG A 94 -7.06 22.35 15.09
C ARG A 94 -8.53 22.42 14.71
N ALA A 95 -9.25 21.31 14.87
CA ALA A 95 -10.68 21.24 14.62
C ALA A 95 -11.49 22.07 15.65
N LEU A 96 -11.09 22.05 16.91
CA LEU A 96 -11.67 22.89 17.96
C LEU A 96 -11.42 24.39 17.69
N GLU A 97 -10.21 24.74 17.30
CA GLU A 97 -9.87 26.11 16.89
C GLU A 97 -10.77 26.58 15.74
N ALA A 98 -10.89 25.78 14.67
CA ALA A 98 -11.78 26.08 13.55
C ALA A 98 -13.25 26.21 13.98
N ALA A 99 -13.72 25.33 14.85
CA ALA A 99 -15.11 25.36 15.36
C ALA A 99 -15.45 26.60 16.20
N THR A 100 -14.44 27.22 16.81
CA THR A 100 -14.59 28.41 17.67
C THR A 100 -14.12 29.71 17.02
N LEU A 101 -13.63 29.65 15.80
CA LEU A 101 -13.05 30.79 15.07
C LEU A 101 -14.05 31.96 14.96
N ARG A 102 -13.61 33.16 15.31
CA ARG A 102 -14.45 34.39 15.24
C ARG A 102 -14.21 35.17 13.97
N THR A 103 -12.98 35.18 13.49
CA THR A 103 -12.55 35.94 12.29
C THR A 103 -11.61 35.07 11.48
N SER A 104 -11.61 35.21 10.16
CA SER A 104 -10.63 34.60 9.26
C SER A 104 -9.91 35.69 8.48
N SER A 105 -8.62 35.51 8.25
CA SER A 105 -7.83 36.34 7.31
C SER A 105 -7.99 35.87 5.86
N ASP A 106 -8.56 34.70 5.64
CA ASP A 106 -8.78 34.14 4.33
C ASP A 106 -10.15 34.59 3.79
N THR A 107 -10.17 35.05 2.56
CA THR A 107 -11.36 35.60 1.88
C THR A 107 -11.99 34.60 0.89
N THR A 108 -11.49 33.36 0.86
CA THR A 108 -12.09 32.35 -0.04
C THR A 108 -13.46 31.89 0.47
N PRO A 109 -14.40 31.52 -0.41
CA PRO A 109 -15.73 31.08 0.01
C PRO A 109 -15.73 29.90 0.98
N ALA A 110 -14.77 29.01 0.85
CA ALA A 110 -14.63 27.84 1.70
C ALA A 110 -14.05 28.15 3.10
N CYS A 111 -13.38 29.29 3.24
CA CYS A 111 -12.68 29.70 4.46
C CYS A 111 -13.36 30.89 5.16
N THR A 112 -14.65 31.21 4.84
CA THR A 112 -15.40 32.18 5.65
C THR A 112 -15.55 31.69 7.09
N PRO A 113 -15.67 32.59 8.09
CA PRO A 113 -15.81 32.18 9.49
C PRO A 113 -16.98 31.20 9.74
N GLU A 114 -18.10 31.38 9.04
CA GLU A 114 -19.26 30.49 9.14
C GLU A 114 -18.95 29.10 8.58
N ALA A 115 -18.37 29.05 7.39
CA ALA A 115 -18.01 27.79 6.73
C ALA A 115 -16.97 27.01 7.57
N LEU A 116 -15.93 27.70 8.06
CA LEU A 116 -14.90 27.09 8.90
C LEU A 116 -15.45 26.59 10.23
N ARG A 117 -16.36 27.32 10.90
CA ARG A 117 -16.99 26.86 12.15
C ARG A 117 -17.84 25.60 11.93
N ALA A 118 -18.66 25.58 10.89
CA ALA A 118 -19.49 24.43 10.58
C ALA A 118 -18.64 23.21 10.21
N PHE A 119 -17.58 23.42 9.43
CA PHE A 119 -16.62 22.39 9.05
C PHE A 119 -15.81 21.92 10.27
N GLY A 120 -15.27 22.84 11.07
CA GLY A 120 -14.49 22.54 12.27
C GLY A 120 -15.28 21.73 13.31
N ALA A 121 -16.56 22.06 13.51
CA ALA A 121 -17.42 21.28 14.42
C ALA A 121 -17.64 19.84 13.96
N ARG A 122 -17.62 19.58 12.66
CA ARG A 122 -17.63 18.22 12.10
C ARG A 122 -16.29 17.53 12.32
N GLU A 123 -15.19 18.17 11.88
CA GLU A 123 -13.83 17.64 12.05
C GLU A 123 -13.53 17.34 13.53
N LEU A 124 -14.05 18.14 14.47
CA LEU A 124 -13.88 17.88 15.90
C LEU A 124 -14.49 16.55 16.30
N ARG A 125 -15.72 16.27 15.88
CA ARG A 125 -16.37 14.98 16.19
C ARG A 125 -15.64 13.79 15.56
N GLU A 126 -15.16 13.95 14.32
CA GLU A 126 -14.38 12.90 13.64
C GLU A 126 -13.03 12.66 14.35
N ALA A 127 -12.34 13.74 14.75
CA ALA A 127 -11.06 13.64 15.45
C ALA A 127 -11.22 13.01 16.84
N GLU A 128 -12.28 13.37 17.58
CA GLU A 128 -12.62 12.76 18.88
C GLU A 128 -12.89 11.26 18.74
N HIS A 129 -13.68 10.89 17.74
CA HIS A 129 -13.97 9.48 17.45
C HIS A 129 -12.71 8.71 17.04
N ALA A 130 -11.89 9.28 16.15
CA ALA A 130 -10.64 8.66 15.70
C ALA A 130 -9.66 8.49 16.86
N LEU A 131 -9.55 9.47 17.76
CA LEU A 131 -8.68 9.41 18.92
C LEU A 131 -9.12 8.32 19.92
N ASP A 132 -10.41 8.22 20.21
CA ASP A 132 -10.98 7.20 21.10
C ASP A 132 -10.81 5.78 20.49
N GLU A 133 -11.13 5.61 19.22
CA GLU A 133 -10.92 4.37 18.50
C GLU A 133 -9.45 3.96 18.50
N PHE A 134 -8.54 4.90 18.22
CA PHE A 134 -7.11 4.63 18.22
C PHE A 134 -6.60 4.19 19.60
N ALA A 135 -6.99 4.91 20.64
CA ALA A 135 -6.61 4.60 22.02
C ALA A 135 -7.13 3.23 22.50
N THR A 136 -8.27 2.78 21.98
CA THR A 136 -8.90 1.51 22.39
C THR A 136 -8.46 0.32 21.53
N LEU A 137 -8.46 0.46 20.19
CA LEU A 137 -8.26 -0.67 19.28
C LEU A 137 -6.81 -0.83 18.82
N TRP A 138 -6.09 0.29 18.59
CA TRP A 138 -4.74 0.27 18.02
C TRP A 138 -3.62 0.22 19.06
N ARG A 139 -3.97 0.07 20.34
CA ARG A 139 -3.01 0.09 21.45
C ARG A 139 -1.84 -0.90 21.30
N HIS A 140 -2.00 -1.98 20.54
CA HIS A 140 -0.99 -3.01 20.28
C HIS A 140 -0.57 -3.07 18.81
N GLY A 141 -0.81 -2.01 18.04
CA GLY A 141 -0.50 -1.93 16.62
C GLY A 141 -1.61 -2.39 15.70
N GLY A 142 -1.32 -2.39 14.40
CA GLY A 142 -2.24 -2.80 13.34
C GLY A 142 -2.33 -4.31 13.14
N SER A 143 -1.25 -5.04 13.40
CA SER A 143 -1.20 -6.49 13.13
C SER A 143 -2.26 -7.31 13.86
N PRO A 144 -2.59 -7.06 15.14
CA PRO A 144 -3.68 -7.78 15.81
C PRO A 144 -5.05 -7.57 15.15
N LEU A 145 -5.33 -6.35 14.67
CA LEU A 145 -6.59 -6.02 14.02
C LEU A 145 -6.71 -6.68 12.64
N LEU A 146 -5.62 -6.70 11.88
CA LEU A 146 -5.56 -7.40 10.60
C LEU A 146 -5.72 -8.90 10.77
N ARG A 147 -5.07 -9.48 11.78
CA ARG A 147 -5.23 -10.89 12.11
C ARG A 147 -6.68 -11.25 12.45
N GLU A 148 -7.37 -10.41 13.23
CA GLU A 148 -8.80 -10.59 13.54
C GLU A 148 -9.64 -10.71 12.26
N LEU A 149 -9.39 -9.86 11.26
CA LEU A 149 -10.08 -9.89 9.97
C LEU A 149 -9.78 -11.15 9.15
N VAL A 150 -8.55 -11.65 9.20
CA VAL A 150 -8.16 -12.92 8.54
C VAL A 150 -8.80 -14.11 9.24
N ASP A 151 -8.72 -14.18 10.57
CA ASP A 151 -9.30 -15.26 11.36
C ASP A 151 -10.83 -15.36 11.15
N ALA A 152 -11.50 -14.20 10.98
CA ALA A 152 -12.91 -14.08 10.62
C ALA A 152 -13.20 -14.33 9.13
N ARG A 153 -12.20 -14.59 8.29
CA ARG A 153 -12.31 -14.70 6.83
C ARG A 153 -12.95 -13.48 6.16
N THR A 154 -12.82 -12.32 6.76
CA THR A 154 -13.35 -11.07 6.20
C THR A 154 -12.53 -10.64 4.98
N VAL A 155 -11.22 -10.83 5.06
CA VAL A 155 -10.27 -10.49 4.00
C VAL A 155 -9.25 -11.61 3.78
N GLU A 156 -8.69 -11.66 2.57
CA GLU A 156 -7.41 -12.29 2.29
C GLU A 156 -6.30 -11.27 2.47
N LEU A 157 -5.16 -11.65 3.08
CA LEU A 157 -3.97 -10.82 3.08
C LEU A 157 -2.96 -11.28 2.03
N LEU A 158 -2.48 -10.37 1.20
CA LEU A 158 -1.30 -10.58 0.37
C LEU A 158 -0.05 -10.14 1.16
N GLY A 159 1.01 -10.94 1.03
CA GLY A 159 2.33 -10.57 1.46
C GLY A 159 3.10 -9.79 0.40
N GLY A 160 4.41 -9.70 0.57
CA GLY A 160 5.32 -9.07 -0.38
C GLY A 160 6.76 -9.10 0.13
N PRO A 161 7.73 -8.67 -0.67
CA PRO A 161 9.11 -8.59 -0.25
C PRO A 161 9.32 -7.49 0.78
N LEU A 162 10.34 -7.66 1.63
CA LEU A 162 10.79 -6.61 2.55
C LEU A 162 11.13 -5.32 1.78
N ALA A 163 10.78 -4.17 2.36
CA ALA A 163 11.08 -2.82 1.87
C ALA A 163 10.58 -2.46 0.47
N HIS A 164 9.72 -3.29 -0.14
CA HIS A 164 9.06 -2.99 -1.42
C HIS A 164 10.02 -2.61 -2.57
N PRO A 165 11.05 -3.42 -2.88
CA PRO A 165 11.99 -3.11 -3.96
C PRO A 165 11.37 -3.33 -5.35
N PHE A 166 11.86 -2.61 -6.36
CA PHE A 166 11.53 -2.91 -7.75
C PHE A 166 12.24 -4.21 -8.17
N GLN A 167 11.58 -5.34 -7.92
CA GLN A 167 12.16 -6.69 -7.99
C GLN A 167 12.88 -7.04 -9.30
N PRO A 168 12.40 -6.61 -10.52
CA PRO A 168 13.08 -6.93 -11.77
C PRO A 168 14.51 -6.39 -11.89
N LEU A 169 14.85 -5.33 -11.16
CA LEU A 169 16.20 -4.73 -11.18
C LEU A 169 17.07 -5.20 -10.02
N LEU A 170 16.54 -6.02 -9.14
CA LEU A 170 17.28 -6.48 -7.96
C LEU A 170 18.16 -7.68 -8.28
N ASN A 171 19.34 -7.73 -7.62
CA ASN A 171 20.17 -8.93 -7.65
C ASN A 171 19.35 -10.17 -7.23
N PRO A 172 19.38 -11.30 -7.95
CA PRO A 172 18.53 -12.46 -7.69
C PRO A 172 18.61 -12.98 -6.26
N ARG A 173 19.79 -13.00 -5.63
CA ARG A 173 19.98 -13.46 -4.24
C ARG A 173 19.26 -12.55 -3.25
N LEU A 174 19.36 -11.23 -3.44
CA LEU A 174 18.69 -10.26 -2.58
C LEU A 174 17.18 -10.27 -2.84
N ARG A 175 16.74 -10.49 -4.07
CA ARG A 175 15.33 -10.63 -4.44
C ARG A 175 14.68 -11.82 -3.75
N GLU A 176 15.31 -13.00 -3.82
CA GLU A 176 14.86 -14.20 -3.12
C GLU A 176 14.83 -13.98 -1.60
N PHE A 177 15.89 -13.41 -1.05
CA PHE A 177 15.97 -13.10 0.38
C PHE A 177 14.84 -12.16 0.83
N ALA A 178 14.67 -11.04 0.13
CA ALA A 178 13.64 -10.05 0.46
C ALA A 178 12.21 -10.65 0.44
N LEU A 179 11.93 -11.51 -0.54
CA LEU A 179 10.63 -12.17 -0.65
C LEU A 179 10.41 -13.17 0.48
N ARG A 180 11.35 -14.08 0.72
CA ARG A 180 11.21 -15.11 1.78
C ARG A 180 11.10 -14.49 3.17
N GLU A 181 11.93 -13.50 3.46
CA GLU A 181 11.89 -12.80 4.75
C GLU A 181 10.59 -11.97 4.90
N GLY A 182 10.09 -11.37 3.81
CA GLY A 182 8.80 -10.66 3.82
C GLY A 182 7.61 -11.58 4.10
N LEU A 183 7.58 -12.77 3.52
CA LEU A 183 6.56 -13.78 3.82
C LEU A 183 6.70 -14.33 5.25
N ALA A 184 7.93 -14.46 5.75
CA ALA A 184 8.19 -14.86 7.14
C ALA A 184 7.73 -13.78 8.14
N ASP A 185 7.96 -12.49 7.83
CA ASP A 185 7.47 -11.36 8.63
C ASP A 185 5.94 -11.35 8.69
N ALA A 186 5.26 -11.51 7.54
CA ALA A 186 3.81 -11.61 7.49
C ALA A 186 3.27 -12.78 8.33
N ARG A 187 3.89 -13.95 8.22
CA ARG A 187 3.52 -15.12 9.03
C ARG A 187 3.71 -14.87 10.53
N GLN A 188 4.76 -14.18 10.92
CA GLN A 188 5.01 -13.84 12.32
C GLN A 188 3.98 -12.86 12.86
N ARG A 189 3.62 -11.82 12.09
CA ARG A 189 2.68 -10.77 12.52
C ARG A 189 1.24 -11.24 12.55
N PHE A 190 0.83 -11.93 11.49
CA PHE A 190 -0.58 -12.31 11.30
C PHE A 190 -0.90 -13.73 11.74
N ALA A 191 0.12 -14.52 12.14
CA ALA A 191 -0.01 -15.98 12.38
C ALA A 191 -0.62 -16.74 11.18
N HIS A 192 -0.53 -16.17 9.99
CA HIS A 192 -1.04 -16.66 8.73
C HIS A 192 0.02 -16.51 7.64
N THR A 193 0.18 -17.53 6.80
CA THR A 193 1.08 -17.44 5.64
C THR A 193 0.27 -16.98 4.44
N PRO A 194 0.54 -15.80 3.86
CA PRO A 194 -0.14 -15.35 2.65
C PRO A 194 0.04 -16.35 1.51
N ARG A 195 -1.04 -16.68 0.81
CA ARG A 195 -0.99 -17.54 -0.39
C ARG A 195 -0.55 -16.77 -1.63
N GLY A 196 -0.74 -15.46 -1.62
CA GLY A 196 -0.36 -14.58 -2.70
C GLY A 196 0.48 -13.40 -2.24
N ILE A 197 1.02 -12.66 -3.20
CA ILE A 197 1.77 -11.44 -2.96
C ILE A 197 1.23 -10.28 -3.80
N TRP A 198 1.45 -9.06 -3.31
CA TRP A 198 1.54 -7.91 -4.18
C TRP A 198 2.99 -7.82 -4.70
N ALA A 199 3.19 -8.05 -6.00
CA ALA A 199 4.48 -7.75 -6.62
C ALA A 199 4.67 -6.23 -6.64
N PRO A 200 5.72 -5.67 -5.99
CA PRO A 200 5.94 -4.24 -5.97
C PRO A 200 5.81 -3.62 -7.36
N GLU A 201 4.98 -2.56 -7.48
CA GLU A 201 4.67 -1.85 -8.71
C GLU A 201 4.00 -2.72 -9.81
N CYS A 202 3.42 -3.87 -9.45
CA CYS A 202 3.00 -4.91 -10.40
C CYS A 202 4.12 -5.25 -11.38
N ALA A 203 5.38 -5.12 -10.94
CA ALA A 203 6.55 -5.28 -11.77
C ALA A 203 6.94 -6.73 -11.94
N TYR A 204 7.23 -7.10 -13.18
CA TYR A 204 7.57 -8.46 -13.54
C TYR A 204 8.67 -8.51 -14.60
N ALA A 205 9.51 -9.54 -14.50
CA ALA A 205 10.44 -10.00 -15.54
C ALA A 205 10.33 -11.53 -15.66
N PRO A 206 10.45 -12.10 -16.88
CA PRO A 206 10.47 -13.55 -17.09
C PRO A 206 11.48 -14.27 -16.20
N GLY A 207 11.05 -15.37 -15.56
CA GLY A 207 11.83 -16.16 -14.60
C GLY A 207 11.55 -15.78 -13.12
N MET A 208 10.85 -14.69 -12.83
CA MET A 208 10.49 -14.34 -11.44
C MET A 208 9.41 -15.28 -10.87
N GLU A 209 8.59 -15.87 -11.72
CA GLU A 209 7.60 -16.88 -11.36
C GLU A 209 8.22 -18.11 -10.68
N ASP A 210 9.44 -18.49 -11.07
CA ASP A 210 10.18 -19.59 -10.44
C ASP A 210 10.60 -19.24 -9.01
N ASP A 211 11.07 -18.00 -8.79
CA ASP A 211 11.37 -17.51 -7.44
C ASP A 211 10.11 -17.47 -6.56
N TYR A 212 8.97 -17.08 -7.14
CA TYR A 212 7.68 -17.04 -6.45
C TYR A 212 7.22 -18.46 -6.07
N ALA A 213 7.27 -19.40 -7.02
CA ALA A 213 6.95 -20.82 -6.77
C ALA A 213 7.85 -21.41 -5.68
N ALA A 214 9.17 -21.16 -5.75
CA ALA A 214 10.15 -21.62 -4.77
C ALA A 214 9.92 -21.03 -3.36
N ALA A 215 9.32 -19.82 -3.27
CA ALA A 215 8.92 -19.19 -2.01
C ALA A 215 7.54 -19.65 -1.52
N GLY A 216 6.81 -20.47 -2.27
CA GLY A 216 5.46 -20.96 -1.94
C GLY A 216 4.35 -19.98 -2.26
N VAL A 217 4.60 -19.00 -3.12
CA VAL A 217 3.59 -18.05 -3.62
C VAL A 217 2.72 -18.75 -4.67
N GLY A 218 1.42 -18.74 -4.48
CA GLY A 218 0.45 -19.32 -5.41
C GLY A 218 -0.12 -18.33 -6.42
N HIS A 219 -0.16 -17.04 -6.10
CA HIS A 219 -0.68 -16.01 -7.01
C HIS A 219 -0.09 -14.62 -6.72
N PHE A 220 -0.17 -13.74 -7.73
CA PHE A 220 0.29 -12.36 -7.62
C PHE A 220 -0.47 -11.43 -8.58
N MET A 221 -0.35 -10.11 -8.35
CA MET A 221 -1.00 -9.09 -9.17
C MET A 221 -0.08 -8.57 -10.27
N VAL A 222 -0.64 -8.37 -11.46
CA VAL A 222 -0.05 -7.64 -12.58
C VAL A 222 -1.04 -6.59 -13.11
N ASP A 223 -0.57 -5.67 -13.94
CA ASP A 223 -1.49 -4.75 -14.61
C ASP A 223 -2.14 -5.41 -15.85
N GLY A 224 -3.33 -4.98 -16.23
CA GLY A 224 -4.09 -5.55 -17.33
C GLY A 224 -3.31 -5.70 -18.65
N PRO A 225 -2.54 -4.68 -19.09
CA PRO A 225 -1.71 -4.77 -20.29
C PRO A 225 -0.68 -5.90 -20.27
N SER A 226 -0.21 -6.36 -19.12
CA SER A 226 0.69 -7.51 -18.99
C SER A 226 0.08 -8.81 -19.51
N LEU A 227 -1.25 -8.89 -19.48
CA LEU A 227 -2.06 -9.99 -20.03
C LEU A 227 -2.74 -9.58 -21.36
N HIS A 228 -2.18 -8.60 -22.07
CA HIS A 228 -2.74 -8.08 -23.33
C HIS A 228 -4.21 -7.64 -23.21
N GLY A 229 -4.66 -7.27 -22.00
CA GLY A 229 -6.04 -6.89 -21.70
C GLY A 229 -7.00 -8.06 -21.47
N ASP A 230 -6.55 -9.31 -21.58
CA ASP A 230 -7.35 -10.49 -21.24
C ASP A 230 -7.26 -10.82 -19.75
N THR A 231 -8.08 -10.14 -18.96
CA THR A 231 -8.09 -10.21 -17.50
C THR A 231 -9.27 -11.01 -16.94
N ALA A 232 -10.00 -11.72 -17.80
CA ALA A 232 -11.23 -12.43 -17.42
C ALA A 232 -11.01 -13.69 -16.57
N LEU A 233 -9.76 -14.14 -16.45
CA LEU A 233 -9.34 -15.27 -15.61
C LEU A 233 -7.91 -15.01 -15.09
N GLY A 234 -7.57 -15.61 -13.95
CA GLY A 234 -6.18 -15.76 -13.54
C GLY A 234 -5.41 -16.63 -14.54
N ARG A 235 -4.13 -16.35 -14.77
CA ARG A 235 -3.32 -17.06 -15.75
C ARG A 235 -2.06 -17.63 -15.08
N PRO A 236 -1.89 -18.97 -15.06
CA PRO A 236 -0.61 -19.57 -14.65
C PRO A 236 0.53 -19.03 -15.53
N VAL A 237 1.67 -18.74 -14.93
CA VAL A 237 2.83 -18.20 -15.65
C VAL A 237 3.81 -19.31 -15.97
N GLY A 238 4.07 -19.52 -17.27
CA GLY A 238 4.92 -20.63 -17.75
C GLY A 238 4.51 -21.97 -17.14
N ASP A 239 5.48 -22.75 -16.69
CA ASP A 239 5.30 -24.04 -16.03
C ASP A 239 5.30 -23.96 -14.49
N SER A 240 5.40 -22.75 -13.91
CA SER A 240 5.55 -22.54 -12.47
C SER A 240 4.30 -22.88 -11.64
N GLY A 241 3.12 -22.85 -12.27
CA GLY A 241 1.83 -22.97 -11.60
C GLY A 241 1.42 -21.74 -10.80
N VAL A 242 2.25 -20.69 -10.71
CA VAL A 242 1.91 -19.43 -10.03
C VAL A 242 0.96 -18.62 -10.90
N VAL A 243 -0.16 -18.21 -10.34
CA VAL A 243 -1.24 -17.54 -11.07
C VAL A 243 -1.06 -16.02 -11.03
N ALA A 244 -0.95 -15.40 -12.21
CA ALA A 244 -1.02 -13.94 -12.35
C ALA A 244 -2.47 -13.49 -12.51
N PHE A 245 -2.91 -12.51 -11.72
CA PHE A 245 -4.19 -11.84 -11.86
C PHE A 245 -4.00 -10.43 -12.43
N GLY A 246 -4.66 -10.15 -13.55
CA GLY A 246 -4.60 -8.84 -14.20
C GLY A 246 -5.64 -7.88 -13.66
N ARG A 247 -5.22 -6.64 -13.36
CA ARG A 247 -6.16 -5.56 -13.06
C ARG A 247 -7.04 -5.25 -14.27
N ASP A 248 -8.37 -5.34 -14.12
CA ASP A 248 -9.30 -4.87 -15.15
C ASP A 248 -9.32 -3.33 -15.20
N LEU A 249 -8.78 -2.77 -16.28
CA LEU A 249 -8.66 -1.32 -16.41
C LEU A 249 -10.00 -0.63 -16.66
N GLN A 250 -10.99 -1.32 -17.23
CA GLN A 250 -12.31 -0.75 -17.51
C GLN A 250 -13.03 -0.44 -16.19
N VAL A 251 -12.97 -1.37 -15.24
CA VAL A 251 -13.56 -1.22 -13.91
C VAL A 251 -12.70 -0.30 -13.04
N SER A 252 -11.38 -0.52 -13.03
CA SER A 252 -10.48 0.25 -12.16
C SER A 252 -10.41 1.72 -12.53
N TYR A 253 -10.39 2.06 -13.82
CA TYR A 253 -10.34 3.46 -14.26
C TYR A 253 -11.69 4.20 -14.09
N ARG A 254 -12.78 3.49 -13.78
CA ARG A 254 -14.02 4.14 -13.38
C ARG A 254 -13.84 4.89 -12.06
N VAL A 255 -13.09 4.32 -11.14
CA VAL A 255 -12.78 4.93 -9.84
C VAL A 255 -11.58 5.86 -9.96
N TRP A 256 -10.43 5.35 -10.41
CA TRP A 256 -9.17 6.08 -10.46
C TRP A 256 -8.74 6.37 -11.90
N SER A 257 -9.17 7.51 -12.40
CA SER A 257 -8.74 8.03 -13.70
C SER A 257 -8.43 9.52 -13.59
N PRO A 258 -7.28 10.00 -14.12
CA PRO A 258 -6.94 11.42 -14.11
C PRO A 258 -7.96 12.28 -14.86
N LYS A 259 -8.71 11.67 -15.80
CA LYS A 259 -9.68 12.39 -16.64
C LYS A 259 -11.11 12.34 -16.13
N SER A 260 -11.55 11.26 -15.51
CA SER A 260 -12.98 11.00 -15.25
C SER A 260 -13.26 10.16 -14.00
N GLY A 261 -12.26 9.89 -13.15
CA GLY A 261 -12.44 9.12 -11.92
C GLY A 261 -13.34 9.83 -10.91
N TYR A 262 -14.00 9.05 -10.06
CA TYR A 262 -14.92 9.55 -9.03
C TYR A 262 -14.34 10.63 -8.12
N PRO A 263 -13.07 10.53 -7.63
CA PRO A 263 -12.51 11.52 -6.71
C PRO A 263 -12.50 12.96 -7.22
N GLY A 264 -12.54 13.14 -8.54
CA GLY A 264 -12.61 14.47 -9.18
C GLY A 264 -14.02 15.08 -9.24
N HIS A 265 -15.04 14.46 -8.65
CA HIS A 265 -16.41 14.95 -8.69
C HIS A 265 -16.58 16.25 -7.89
N ALA A 266 -17.37 17.19 -8.45
CA ALA A 266 -17.53 18.55 -7.94
C ALA A 266 -18.04 18.66 -6.50
N ALA A 267 -18.76 17.65 -6.01
CA ALA A 267 -19.29 17.60 -4.64
C ALA A 267 -18.29 17.14 -3.58
N TYR A 268 -17.28 16.37 -3.97
CA TYR A 268 -16.34 15.76 -3.05
C TYR A 268 -15.35 16.73 -2.42
N ARG A 269 -14.82 16.39 -1.27
CA ARG A 269 -13.84 17.19 -0.54
C ARG A 269 -12.59 17.39 -1.39
N ASP A 270 -12.12 18.63 -1.46
CA ASP A 270 -10.90 18.95 -2.21
C ASP A 270 -9.66 18.58 -1.42
N PHE A 271 -8.73 17.90 -2.08
CA PHE A 271 -7.48 17.47 -1.47
C PHE A 271 -6.48 18.62 -1.28
N TYR A 272 -6.49 19.63 -2.15
CA TYR A 272 -5.43 20.64 -2.27
C TYR A 272 -5.71 21.93 -1.51
N THR A 273 -6.97 22.30 -1.29
CA THR A 273 -7.32 23.59 -0.68
C THR A 273 -7.34 23.49 0.84
N HIS A 274 -6.43 24.24 1.47
CA HIS A 274 -6.29 24.28 2.93
C HIS A 274 -6.67 25.66 3.46
N ASP A 275 -7.24 25.71 4.65
CA ASP A 275 -7.26 26.90 5.48
C ASP A 275 -5.86 27.13 6.07
N HIS A 276 -5.29 28.30 5.85
CA HIS A 276 -3.89 28.60 6.24
C HIS A 276 -3.67 28.70 7.75
N VAL A 277 -4.73 28.92 8.52
CA VAL A 277 -4.64 29.05 9.99
C VAL A 277 -4.70 27.66 10.65
N THR A 278 -5.71 26.89 10.30
CA THR A 278 -5.96 25.60 10.95
C THR A 278 -5.35 24.40 10.21
N GLY A 279 -4.95 24.58 8.94
CA GLY A 279 -4.48 23.52 8.07
C GLY A 279 -5.57 22.49 7.67
N LEU A 280 -6.84 22.75 7.99
CA LEU A 280 -7.95 21.90 7.59
C LEU A 280 -8.31 22.12 6.12
N LYS A 281 -9.01 21.15 5.53
CA LYS A 281 -9.40 21.15 4.10
C LYS A 281 -10.92 21.38 3.94
N PRO A 282 -11.42 22.64 4.06
CA PRO A 282 -12.84 22.93 4.16
C PRO A 282 -13.55 23.04 2.81
N ALA A 283 -12.83 22.94 1.70
CA ALA A 283 -13.38 23.12 0.36
C ALA A 283 -13.84 21.81 -0.27
N ARG A 284 -14.82 21.91 -1.19
CA ARG A 284 -15.10 20.85 -2.17
C ARG A 284 -14.41 21.12 -3.50
N VAL A 285 -14.28 20.10 -4.34
CA VAL A 285 -13.65 20.17 -5.68
C VAL A 285 -14.30 21.28 -6.53
N THR A 286 -15.62 21.46 -6.45
CA THR A 286 -16.39 22.50 -7.13
C THR A 286 -16.41 22.38 -8.65
N GLY A 287 -15.27 22.03 -9.26
CA GLY A 287 -15.09 21.80 -10.68
C GLY A 287 -13.62 21.71 -11.05
N ARG A 288 -13.31 21.04 -12.16
CA ARG A 288 -11.92 20.75 -12.60
C ARG A 288 -11.01 21.97 -12.72
N ASN A 289 -11.55 23.09 -13.20
CA ASN A 289 -10.78 24.28 -13.51
C ASN A 289 -11.06 25.43 -12.52
N VAL A 290 -11.66 25.11 -11.36
CA VAL A 290 -11.93 26.11 -10.33
C VAL A 290 -10.68 26.28 -9.49
N PRO A 291 -10.07 27.48 -9.45
CA PRO A 291 -8.89 27.72 -8.63
C PRO A 291 -9.24 27.63 -7.14
N SER A 292 -8.25 27.31 -6.28
CA SER A 292 -8.44 27.18 -4.83
C SER A 292 -9.14 28.38 -4.20
N SER A 293 -8.84 29.60 -4.68
CA SER A 293 -9.46 30.85 -4.19
C SER A 293 -10.94 31.00 -4.50
N ALA A 294 -11.50 30.19 -5.42
CA ALA A 294 -12.90 30.26 -5.82
C ALA A 294 -13.69 28.96 -5.48
N LYS A 295 -13.07 28.00 -4.79
CA LYS A 295 -13.73 26.78 -4.39
C LYS A 295 -14.79 27.02 -3.32
N ALA A 296 -15.91 26.35 -3.46
CA ALA A 296 -17.04 26.44 -2.52
C ALA A 296 -16.77 25.60 -1.26
N PRO A 297 -17.44 25.93 -0.15
CA PRO A 297 -17.40 25.14 1.07
C PRO A 297 -17.82 23.68 0.83
N TYR A 298 -17.20 22.76 1.58
CA TYR A 298 -17.60 21.36 1.59
C TYR A 298 -19.02 21.20 2.14
N ASP A 299 -19.81 20.44 1.39
CA ASP A 299 -21.22 20.17 1.69
C ASP A 299 -21.40 18.65 1.77
N PRO A 300 -21.57 18.09 2.98
CA PRO A 300 -21.68 16.65 3.17
C PRO A 300 -22.90 16.02 2.52
N ASP A 301 -24.03 16.71 2.49
CA ASP A 301 -25.26 16.14 1.91
C ASP A 301 -25.12 15.98 0.39
N ARG A 302 -24.42 16.92 -0.24
CA ARG A 302 -24.07 16.82 -1.68
C ARG A 302 -23.05 15.72 -1.93
N ALA A 303 -22.07 15.57 -1.04
CA ALA A 303 -21.08 14.51 -1.16
C ALA A 303 -21.74 13.13 -0.99
N ASP A 304 -22.62 12.99 -0.02
CA ASP A 304 -23.37 11.76 0.25
C ASP A 304 -24.23 11.32 -0.95
N ALA A 305 -25.00 12.26 -1.53
CA ALA A 305 -25.77 11.99 -2.74
C ALA A 305 -24.89 11.60 -3.94
N ALA A 306 -23.66 12.15 -4.03
CA ALA A 306 -22.71 11.77 -5.07
C ALA A 306 -22.11 10.37 -4.80
N VAL A 307 -21.90 10.01 -3.55
CA VAL A 307 -21.47 8.64 -3.17
C VAL A 307 -22.52 7.63 -3.62
N ASP A 308 -23.79 7.84 -3.31
CA ASP A 308 -24.87 6.95 -3.72
C ASP A 308 -24.95 6.77 -5.26
N ALA A 309 -24.83 7.87 -6.00
CA ALA A 309 -24.81 7.83 -7.44
C ALA A 309 -23.62 7.02 -8.00
N HIS A 310 -22.43 7.19 -7.39
CA HIS A 310 -21.23 6.47 -7.80
C HIS A 310 -21.23 4.99 -7.35
N VAL A 311 -21.87 4.66 -6.24
CA VAL A 311 -22.12 3.26 -5.85
C VAL A 311 -23.01 2.57 -6.89
N ALA A 312 -24.13 3.19 -7.25
CA ALA A 312 -25.04 2.64 -8.26
C ALA A 312 -24.36 2.48 -9.63
N ASP A 313 -23.57 3.48 -10.05
CA ASP A 313 -22.80 3.43 -11.29
C ASP A 313 -21.76 2.29 -11.26
N PHE A 314 -20.98 2.17 -10.20
CA PHE A 314 -19.94 1.14 -10.09
C PHE A 314 -20.53 -0.27 -10.10
N VAL A 315 -21.63 -0.50 -9.37
CA VAL A 315 -22.33 -1.79 -9.37
C VAL A 315 -22.79 -2.17 -10.79
N GLN A 316 -23.31 -1.22 -11.54
CA GLN A 316 -23.73 -1.48 -12.93
C GLN A 316 -22.53 -1.76 -13.86
N VAL A 317 -21.41 -1.05 -13.66
CA VAL A 317 -20.18 -1.28 -14.43
C VAL A 317 -19.64 -2.69 -14.18
N VAL A 318 -19.54 -3.10 -12.92
CA VAL A 318 -19.07 -4.45 -12.54
C VAL A 318 -20.00 -5.53 -13.10
N ARG A 319 -21.32 -5.38 -12.92
CA ARG A 319 -22.30 -6.34 -13.46
C ARG A 319 -22.17 -6.52 -14.96
N ARG A 320 -22.13 -5.41 -15.71
CA ARG A 320 -21.99 -5.45 -17.17
C ARG A 320 -20.69 -6.12 -17.56
N ARG A 321 -19.57 -5.73 -16.91
CA ARG A 321 -18.25 -6.29 -17.22
C ARG A 321 -18.21 -7.81 -17.00
N LEU A 322 -18.80 -8.31 -15.90
CA LEU A 322 -18.89 -9.75 -15.62
C LEU A 322 -19.71 -10.49 -16.69
N ILE A 323 -20.83 -9.92 -17.12
CA ILE A 323 -21.69 -10.51 -18.17
C ILE A 323 -20.93 -10.53 -19.50
N ASP A 324 -20.41 -9.38 -19.94
CA ASP A 324 -19.72 -9.24 -21.23
C ASP A 324 -18.51 -10.19 -21.31
N GLU A 325 -17.70 -10.28 -20.25
CA GLU A 325 -16.54 -11.16 -20.22
C GLU A 325 -16.94 -12.64 -20.14
N SER A 326 -17.99 -12.97 -19.38
CA SER A 326 -18.46 -14.36 -19.31
C SER A 326 -19.01 -14.84 -20.65
N GLU A 327 -19.72 -13.98 -21.38
CA GLU A 327 -20.17 -14.26 -22.75
C GLU A 327 -18.98 -14.41 -23.70
N ARG A 328 -17.98 -13.53 -23.61
CA ARG A 328 -16.77 -13.56 -24.45
C ARG A 328 -16.00 -14.87 -24.32
N ILE A 329 -15.81 -15.35 -23.07
CA ILE A 329 -15.01 -16.56 -22.80
C ILE A 329 -15.84 -17.85 -22.73
N GLY A 330 -17.18 -17.76 -22.81
CA GLY A 330 -18.11 -18.90 -22.79
C GLY A 330 -18.20 -19.61 -21.42
N ARG A 331 -17.78 -18.96 -20.32
CA ARG A 331 -17.86 -19.44 -18.94
C ARG A 331 -17.88 -18.28 -17.95
N PRO A 332 -18.24 -18.50 -16.67
CA PRO A 332 -18.18 -17.44 -15.67
C PRO A 332 -16.78 -16.80 -15.60
N ALA A 333 -16.73 -15.47 -15.69
CA ALA A 333 -15.51 -14.68 -15.69
C ALA A 333 -15.12 -14.19 -14.29
N HIS A 334 -13.87 -13.79 -14.12
CA HIS A 334 -13.35 -13.10 -12.96
C HIS A 334 -12.98 -11.67 -13.33
N VAL A 335 -13.46 -10.70 -12.57
CA VAL A 335 -13.13 -9.28 -12.76
C VAL A 335 -12.42 -8.76 -11.52
N VAL A 336 -11.22 -8.21 -11.70
CA VAL A 336 -10.39 -7.68 -10.61
C VAL A 336 -10.27 -6.16 -10.74
N ALA A 337 -10.73 -5.43 -9.72
CA ALA A 337 -10.41 -4.02 -9.54
C ALA A 337 -9.29 -3.88 -8.51
N ALA A 338 -8.23 -3.12 -8.81
CA ALA A 338 -7.11 -2.97 -7.90
C ALA A 338 -6.68 -1.50 -7.76
N PHE A 339 -6.40 -1.08 -6.52
CA PHE A 339 -6.07 0.30 -6.15
C PHE A 339 -5.10 0.35 -4.98
N ASP A 340 -4.39 1.48 -4.85
CA ASP A 340 -3.75 1.84 -3.60
C ASP A 340 -4.81 2.10 -2.52
N THR A 341 -4.56 1.61 -1.31
CA THR A 341 -5.45 1.82 -0.16
C THR A 341 -5.59 3.30 0.18
N GLU A 342 -4.52 4.07 0.00
CA GLU A 342 -4.45 5.50 0.30
C GLU A 342 -5.38 6.34 -0.60
N LEU A 343 -5.83 5.78 -1.72
CA LEU A 343 -6.90 6.38 -2.52
C LEU A 343 -8.16 6.62 -1.67
N PHE A 344 -8.52 5.63 -0.84
CA PHE A 344 -9.75 5.64 -0.05
C PHE A 344 -9.51 6.33 1.29
N GLY A 345 -9.80 7.65 1.32
CA GLY A 345 -9.70 8.52 2.49
C GLY A 345 -8.60 9.56 2.38
N HIS A 346 -7.35 9.20 2.07
CA HIS A 346 -6.27 10.18 1.99
C HIS A 346 -6.41 11.06 0.74
N TRP A 347 -6.54 10.49 -0.45
CA TRP A 347 -6.74 11.25 -1.69
C TRP A 347 -8.22 11.50 -2.02
N TRP A 348 -9.11 10.62 -1.60
CA TRP A 348 -10.55 10.72 -1.77
C TRP A 348 -11.25 10.52 -0.43
N TYR A 349 -11.60 11.61 0.21
CA TYR A 349 -12.15 11.64 1.58
C TYR A 349 -13.38 10.72 1.74
N GLU A 350 -14.28 10.69 0.77
CA GLU A 350 -15.50 9.87 0.79
C GLU A 350 -15.25 8.40 0.42
N GLY A 351 -14.01 8.04 0.06
CA GLY A 351 -13.63 6.71 -0.39
C GLY A 351 -14.01 5.58 0.55
N PRO A 352 -13.77 5.66 1.88
CA PRO A 352 -14.16 4.60 2.82
C PRO A 352 -15.67 4.39 2.90
N GLU A 353 -16.47 5.45 2.86
CA GLU A 353 -17.92 5.35 2.84
C GLU A 353 -18.43 4.74 1.54
N TRP A 354 -17.87 5.17 0.41
CA TRP A 354 -18.16 4.55 -0.89
C TRP A 354 -17.85 3.06 -0.88
N LEU A 355 -16.69 2.68 -0.35
CA LEU A 355 -16.27 1.28 -0.24
C LEU A 355 -17.26 0.45 0.59
N ALA A 356 -17.68 0.97 1.74
CA ALA A 356 -18.66 0.32 2.60
C ALA A 356 -20.00 0.05 1.89
N ARG A 357 -20.48 1.05 1.13
CA ARG A 357 -21.74 0.93 0.37
C ARG A 357 -21.60 -0.02 -0.81
N VAL A 358 -20.49 0.03 -1.55
CA VAL A 358 -20.24 -0.87 -2.69
C VAL A 358 -20.18 -2.34 -2.24
N LEU A 359 -19.47 -2.64 -1.16
CA LEU A 359 -19.36 -4.01 -0.64
C LEU A 359 -20.69 -4.58 -0.12
N ARG A 360 -21.64 -3.71 0.24
CA ARG A 360 -23.02 -4.13 0.54
C ARG A 360 -23.86 -4.28 -0.73
N ALA A 361 -23.78 -3.32 -1.65
CA ALA A 361 -24.64 -3.24 -2.81
C ALA A 361 -24.32 -4.28 -3.91
N LEU A 362 -23.06 -4.70 -4.07
CA LEU A 362 -22.68 -5.71 -5.06
C LEU A 362 -23.41 -7.05 -4.87
N PRO A 363 -23.41 -7.67 -3.67
CA PRO A 363 -24.17 -8.90 -3.45
C PRO A 363 -25.68 -8.72 -3.59
N GLU A 364 -26.24 -7.58 -3.15
CA GLU A 364 -27.65 -7.24 -3.32
C GLU A 364 -28.07 -7.14 -4.80
N ALA A 365 -27.09 -6.78 -5.65
CA ALA A 365 -27.27 -6.72 -7.10
C ALA A 365 -26.98 -8.07 -7.81
N GLY A 366 -26.82 -9.16 -7.07
CA GLY A 366 -26.55 -10.50 -7.60
C GLY A 366 -25.09 -10.75 -8.02
N VAL A 367 -24.15 -9.86 -7.66
CA VAL A 367 -22.72 -10.05 -7.94
C VAL A 367 -22.08 -10.85 -6.81
N ARG A 368 -21.45 -11.95 -7.15
CA ARG A 368 -20.59 -12.67 -6.21
C ARG A 368 -19.30 -11.89 -5.98
N VAL A 369 -19.03 -11.56 -4.73
CA VAL A 369 -17.77 -10.94 -4.28
C VAL A 369 -16.91 -12.00 -3.62
N GLY A 370 -15.59 -11.94 -3.81
CA GLY A 370 -14.64 -12.87 -3.21
C GLY A 370 -13.20 -12.36 -3.30
N THR A 371 -12.28 -13.19 -2.82
CA THR A 371 -10.84 -12.93 -2.78
C THR A 371 -10.12 -13.55 -3.99
N LEU A 372 -8.83 -13.23 -4.17
CA LEU A 372 -8.00 -13.90 -5.19
C LEU A 372 -7.81 -15.39 -4.86
N THR A 373 -7.72 -15.72 -3.58
CA THR A 373 -7.71 -17.13 -3.12
C THR A 373 -8.99 -17.86 -3.53
N ASP A 374 -10.16 -17.25 -3.35
CA ASP A 374 -11.43 -17.81 -3.79
C ASP A 374 -11.43 -18.01 -5.32
N ALA A 375 -10.88 -17.06 -6.07
CA ALA A 375 -10.79 -17.19 -7.53
C ALA A 375 -9.96 -18.41 -7.96
N VAL A 376 -8.85 -18.69 -7.28
CA VAL A 376 -8.03 -19.88 -7.54
C VAL A 376 -8.79 -21.15 -7.16
N ASP A 377 -9.35 -21.19 -5.96
CA ASP A 377 -10.00 -22.38 -5.39
C ASP A 377 -11.28 -22.76 -6.15
N ASP A 378 -11.99 -21.79 -6.72
CA ASP A 378 -13.19 -21.98 -7.54
C ASP A 378 -12.91 -22.17 -9.04
N GLY A 379 -11.64 -22.22 -9.42
CA GLY A 379 -11.24 -22.51 -10.79
C GLY A 379 -11.42 -21.35 -11.78
N PHE A 380 -11.40 -20.09 -11.32
CA PHE A 380 -11.32 -18.92 -12.22
C PHE A 380 -9.89 -18.74 -12.77
N VAL A 381 -9.34 -19.84 -13.25
CA VAL A 381 -7.99 -19.92 -13.82
C VAL A 381 -8.11 -20.45 -15.25
N GLY A 382 -7.37 -19.81 -16.16
CA GLY A 382 -7.31 -20.18 -17.57
C GLY A 382 -6.01 -20.90 -17.93
N ASP A 383 -5.71 -20.94 -19.24
CA ASP A 383 -4.51 -21.58 -19.75
C ASP A 383 -3.24 -20.81 -19.34
N PRO A 384 -2.07 -21.47 -19.24
CA PRO A 384 -0.81 -20.82 -18.97
C PRO A 384 -0.43 -19.75 -20.01
N VAL A 385 0.34 -18.75 -19.59
CA VAL A 385 0.84 -17.66 -20.44
C VAL A 385 2.30 -17.35 -20.14
N ASP A 386 2.99 -16.83 -21.13
CA ASP A 386 4.27 -16.16 -20.95
C ASP A 386 4.02 -14.67 -20.69
N LEU A 387 4.43 -14.17 -19.53
CA LEU A 387 4.30 -12.75 -19.22
C LEU A 387 5.49 -11.94 -19.76
N PRO A 388 5.24 -10.80 -20.41
CA PRO A 388 6.29 -9.88 -20.79
C PRO A 388 6.82 -9.08 -19.59
N ARG A 389 7.97 -8.44 -19.76
CA ARG A 389 8.43 -7.39 -18.85
C ARG A 389 7.34 -6.33 -18.72
N SER A 390 6.98 -5.98 -17.50
CA SER A 390 5.87 -5.08 -17.25
C SER A 390 5.93 -4.40 -15.89
N SER A 391 5.11 -3.38 -15.71
CA SER A 391 4.75 -2.75 -14.44
C SER A 391 3.41 -2.04 -14.57
N TRP A 392 2.87 -1.49 -13.48
CA TRP A 392 1.68 -0.64 -13.57
C TRP A 392 1.98 0.85 -13.76
N GLY A 393 3.26 1.24 -13.80
CA GLY A 393 3.71 2.60 -14.01
C GLY A 393 3.22 3.23 -15.33
N SER A 394 3.54 4.50 -15.52
CA SER A 394 3.28 5.19 -16.78
C SER A 394 4.03 4.50 -17.91
N GLY A 395 3.34 4.23 -19.04
CA GLY A 395 3.93 3.47 -20.15
C GLY A 395 3.83 1.95 -19.99
N LYS A 396 3.51 1.46 -18.79
CA LYS A 396 3.40 0.01 -18.49
C LYS A 396 4.71 -0.76 -18.63
N ASP A 397 5.81 -0.03 -18.63
CA ASP A 397 7.19 -0.48 -18.73
C ASP A 397 7.96 -0.13 -17.44
N TRP A 398 9.29 -0.11 -17.50
CA TRP A 398 10.14 0.18 -16.35
C TRP A 398 10.68 1.63 -16.32
N GLN A 399 10.23 2.52 -17.20
CA GLN A 399 10.76 3.89 -17.33
C GLN A 399 10.71 4.69 -16.03
N VAL A 400 9.69 4.47 -15.21
CA VAL A 400 9.55 5.14 -13.91
C VAL A 400 10.68 4.77 -12.95
N TRP A 401 11.23 3.54 -13.04
CA TRP A 401 12.24 3.01 -12.11
C TRP A 401 13.63 2.80 -12.73
N ALA A 402 13.73 2.84 -14.06
CA ALA A 402 14.97 2.60 -14.80
C ALA A 402 15.18 3.56 -15.98
N GLY A 403 14.34 4.60 -16.12
CA GLY A 403 14.52 5.64 -17.14
C GLY A 403 15.65 6.61 -16.81
N ASP A 404 15.97 7.48 -17.78
CA ASP A 404 17.10 8.42 -17.70
C ASP A 404 17.07 9.33 -16.45
N GLN A 405 15.87 9.70 -15.98
CA GLN A 405 15.70 10.57 -14.79
C GLN A 405 16.15 9.92 -13.49
N VAL A 406 16.24 8.60 -13.45
CA VAL A 406 16.53 7.77 -12.26
C VAL A 406 17.67 6.78 -12.51
N ALA A 407 18.44 6.95 -13.58
CA ALA A 407 19.56 6.07 -13.92
C ALA A 407 20.63 6.04 -12.81
N ASP A 408 20.79 7.14 -12.09
CA ASP A 408 21.65 7.24 -10.91
C ASP A 408 21.22 6.30 -9.77
N PHE A 409 19.91 6.05 -9.59
CA PHE A 409 19.42 5.07 -8.60
C PHE A 409 19.73 3.64 -9.03
N VAL A 410 19.62 3.32 -10.31
CA VAL A 410 19.97 1.99 -10.83
C VAL A 410 21.44 1.68 -10.53
N GLN A 411 22.34 2.64 -10.78
CA GLN A 411 23.75 2.49 -10.45
C GLN A 411 24.00 2.41 -8.95
N LEU A 412 23.42 3.33 -8.17
CA LEU A 412 23.53 3.35 -6.69
C LEU A 412 23.13 2.00 -6.08
N ASN A 413 21.97 1.49 -6.50
CA ASN A 413 21.43 0.24 -6.01
C ASN A 413 22.34 -0.95 -6.32
N ALA A 414 22.86 -1.04 -7.56
CA ALA A 414 23.79 -2.10 -7.94
C ALA A 414 25.06 -2.09 -7.08
N GLU A 415 25.70 -0.91 -6.93
CA GLU A 415 26.93 -0.76 -6.14
C GLU A 415 26.73 -1.10 -4.66
N VAL A 416 25.62 -0.65 -4.07
CA VAL A 416 25.31 -0.90 -2.65
C VAL A 416 25.00 -2.36 -2.41
N VAL A 417 24.24 -3.00 -3.29
CA VAL A 417 23.91 -4.43 -3.20
C VAL A 417 25.15 -5.29 -3.32
N ASP A 418 26.03 -5.01 -4.30
CA ASP A 418 27.28 -5.77 -4.45
C ASP A 418 28.21 -5.63 -3.24
N THR A 419 28.30 -4.42 -2.68
CA THR A 419 29.06 -4.15 -1.45
C THR A 419 28.49 -4.95 -0.28
N ALA A 420 27.17 -4.91 -0.09
CA ALA A 420 26.48 -5.60 1.00
C ALA A 420 26.66 -7.12 0.91
N LEU A 421 26.35 -7.71 -0.26
CA LEU A 421 26.41 -9.16 -0.46
C LEU A 421 27.83 -9.69 -0.24
N SER A 422 28.85 -9.02 -0.82
CA SER A 422 30.24 -9.43 -0.67
C SER A 422 30.72 -9.33 0.79
N THR A 423 30.28 -8.31 1.53
CA THR A 423 30.66 -8.11 2.94
C THR A 423 29.98 -9.12 3.85
N VAL A 424 28.69 -9.36 3.66
CA VAL A 424 27.92 -10.34 4.42
C VAL A 424 28.45 -11.76 4.19
N ASP A 425 28.73 -12.15 2.94
CA ASP A 425 29.33 -13.46 2.62
C ASP A 425 30.65 -13.69 3.35
N LYS A 426 31.55 -12.70 3.36
CA LYS A 426 32.82 -12.78 4.10
C LYS A 426 32.58 -12.91 5.60
N ALA A 427 31.69 -12.12 6.18
CA ALA A 427 31.39 -12.16 7.60
C ALA A 427 30.83 -13.53 8.02
N LEU A 428 29.86 -14.06 7.29
CA LEU A 428 29.27 -15.36 7.58
C LEU A 428 30.28 -16.52 7.41
N THR A 429 31.17 -16.42 6.41
CA THR A 429 32.21 -17.43 6.18
C THR A 429 33.26 -17.43 7.28
N GLN A 430 33.67 -16.27 7.82
CA GLN A 430 34.62 -16.16 8.93
C GLN A 430 34.11 -16.79 10.23
N HIS A 431 32.78 -16.81 10.43
CA HIS A 431 32.15 -17.41 11.60
C HIS A 431 31.76 -18.88 11.39
N ALA A 432 31.89 -19.40 10.18
CA ALA A 432 31.57 -20.79 9.88
C ALA A 432 32.67 -21.73 10.46
N SER A 433 32.29 -22.57 11.40
CA SER A 433 33.14 -23.64 11.91
C SER A 433 32.54 -24.99 11.55
N VAL A 434 33.40 -25.95 11.18
CA VAL A 434 32.93 -27.31 10.82
C VAL A 434 32.17 -27.93 12.02
N GLY A 435 30.91 -28.27 11.81
CA GLY A 435 30.09 -28.97 12.80
C GLY A 435 29.36 -28.08 13.83
N THR A 436 29.49 -26.75 13.74
CA THR A 436 28.70 -25.82 14.59
C THR A 436 27.85 -24.89 13.73
N PRO A 437 26.58 -24.61 14.14
CA PRO A 437 25.77 -23.62 13.44
C PRO A 437 26.46 -22.25 13.47
N THR A 438 26.45 -21.55 12.33
CA THR A 438 26.95 -20.17 12.25
C THR A 438 26.13 -19.28 13.20
N PRO A 439 26.75 -18.54 14.14
CA PRO A 439 26.03 -17.64 15.02
C PRO A 439 25.39 -16.49 14.21
N ARG A 440 24.28 -15.94 14.71
CA ARG A 440 23.64 -14.76 14.11
C ARG A 440 24.59 -13.56 14.23
N ASP A 441 24.71 -12.81 13.15
CA ASP A 441 25.55 -11.61 13.06
C ASP A 441 24.67 -10.37 12.89
N THR A 442 24.45 -9.62 13.98
CA THR A 442 23.60 -8.42 13.99
C THR A 442 24.15 -7.28 13.13
N VAL A 443 25.46 -7.25 12.86
CA VAL A 443 26.07 -6.29 11.93
C VAL A 443 25.71 -6.65 10.49
N ALA A 444 25.79 -7.93 10.13
CA ALA A 444 25.36 -8.42 8.82
C ALA A 444 23.84 -8.21 8.61
N ASP A 445 23.03 -8.43 9.64
CA ASP A 445 21.59 -8.15 9.59
C ASP A 445 21.33 -6.67 9.30
N GLN A 446 22.06 -5.74 9.95
CA GLN A 446 21.88 -4.31 9.72
C GLN A 446 22.34 -3.87 8.33
N ILE A 447 23.45 -4.42 7.82
CA ILE A 447 23.90 -4.17 6.44
C ILE A 447 22.78 -4.52 5.46
N LEU A 448 22.16 -5.70 5.58
CA LEU A 448 21.07 -6.11 4.69
C LEU A 448 19.82 -5.24 4.87
N ARG A 449 19.51 -4.80 6.08
CA ARG A 449 18.36 -3.92 6.34
C ARG A 449 18.52 -2.58 5.66
N GLU A 450 19.67 -1.92 5.82
CA GLU A 450 19.94 -0.63 5.15
C GLU A 450 20.01 -0.78 3.64
N THR A 451 20.55 -1.89 3.14
CA THR A 451 20.53 -2.21 1.70
C THR A 451 19.11 -2.31 1.18
N LEU A 452 18.22 -3.03 1.87
CA LEU A 452 16.81 -3.15 1.49
C LEU A 452 16.09 -1.80 1.49
N LEU A 453 16.37 -0.94 2.48
CA LEU A 453 15.82 0.42 2.52
C LEU A 453 16.36 1.32 1.39
N THR A 454 17.61 1.11 0.95
CA THR A 454 18.19 1.81 -0.19
C THR A 454 17.43 1.50 -1.49
N VAL A 455 17.08 0.22 -1.70
CA VAL A 455 16.50 -0.25 -2.98
C VAL A 455 14.97 -0.18 -3.03
N SER A 456 14.31 0.51 -2.10
CA SER A 456 12.86 0.73 -2.14
C SER A 456 12.43 1.37 -3.46
N SER A 457 11.34 0.88 -4.07
CA SER A 457 10.80 1.39 -5.33
C SER A 457 10.28 2.82 -5.23
N ASP A 458 9.99 3.28 -4.01
CA ASP A 458 9.47 4.62 -3.73
C ASP A 458 10.42 5.73 -4.16
N TRP A 459 11.73 5.54 -3.95
CA TRP A 459 12.70 6.61 -4.22
C TRP A 459 12.75 6.99 -5.70
N PRO A 460 12.97 6.08 -6.66
CA PRO A 460 12.91 6.42 -8.07
C PRO A 460 11.51 6.85 -8.52
N PHE A 461 10.43 6.27 -7.94
CA PHE A 461 9.06 6.70 -8.24
C PHE A 461 8.85 8.19 -7.91
N MET A 462 9.20 8.61 -6.69
CA MET A 462 9.03 10.00 -6.23
C MET A 462 9.83 10.98 -7.09
N VAL A 463 11.03 10.61 -7.55
CA VAL A 463 11.83 11.43 -8.47
C VAL A 463 11.19 11.50 -9.86
N SER A 464 10.79 10.37 -10.43
CA SER A 464 10.16 10.32 -11.76
C SER A 464 8.83 11.07 -11.83
N LYS A 465 8.13 11.22 -10.69
CA LYS A 465 6.85 11.94 -10.59
C LYS A 465 7.00 13.36 -10.07
N ASP A 466 8.22 13.79 -9.78
CA ASP A 466 8.52 15.09 -9.16
C ASP A 466 7.69 15.34 -7.88
N SER A 467 7.48 14.27 -7.11
CA SER A 467 6.76 14.31 -5.84
C SER A 467 7.75 14.16 -4.69
N ALA A 468 8.25 15.26 -4.13
CA ALA A 468 9.29 15.28 -3.09
C ALA A 468 10.62 14.61 -3.52
N ALA A 469 11.08 14.91 -4.74
CA ALA A 469 12.28 14.31 -5.34
C ALA A 469 13.55 14.44 -4.47
N ASP A 470 13.77 15.61 -3.85
CA ASP A 470 14.92 15.86 -2.97
C ASP A 470 14.89 14.97 -1.73
N TYR A 471 13.70 14.75 -1.13
CA TYR A 471 13.54 13.85 -0.01
C TYR A 471 13.85 12.39 -0.40
N ALA A 472 13.37 11.95 -1.54
CA ALA A 472 13.64 10.61 -2.05
C ALA A 472 15.14 10.37 -2.28
N ARG A 473 15.82 11.32 -2.92
CA ARG A 473 17.28 11.27 -3.12
C ARG A 473 18.02 11.24 -1.79
N TYR A 474 17.65 12.12 -0.86
CA TYR A 474 18.24 12.14 0.47
C TYR A 474 18.10 10.77 1.17
N ARG A 475 16.89 10.18 1.16
CA ARG A 475 16.63 8.91 1.83
C ARG A 475 17.42 7.74 1.23
N ALA A 476 17.43 7.59 -0.09
CA ALA A 476 18.19 6.54 -0.76
C ALA A 476 19.70 6.65 -0.45
N HIS A 477 20.27 7.86 -0.54
CA HIS A 477 21.67 8.09 -0.22
C HIS A 477 22.00 7.91 1.27
N LEU A 478 21.08 8.22 2.16
CA LEU A 478 21.23 8.01 3.61
C LEU A 478 21.42 6.52 3.93
N HIS A 479 20.52 5.66 3.43
CA HIS A 479 20.60 4.22 3.65
C HIS A 479 21.79 3.58 2.92
N ALA A 480 22.12 4.07 1.72
CA ALA A 480 23.33 3.66 1.00
C ALA A 480 24.60 4.01 1.78
N HIS A 481 24.64 5.19 2.41
CA HIS A 481 25.75 5.60 3.28
C HIS A 481 25.87 4.67 4.51
N ALA A 482 24.75 4.38 5.19
CA ALA A 482 24.71 3.47 6.31
C ALA A 482 25.25 2.08 5.96
N THR A 483 24.81 1.53 4.83
CA THR A 483 25.33 0.25 4.32
C THR A 483 26.84 0.30 4.12
N ARG A 484 27.35 1.30 3.41
CA ARG A 484 28.78 1.43 3.10
C ARG A 484 29.62 1.65 4.35
N GLU A 485 29.21 2.53 5.26
CA GLU A 485 29.93 2.84 6.50
C GLU A 485 30.11 1.60 7.39
N ILE A 486 29.06 0.81 7.57
CA ILE A 486 29.12 -0.45 8.34
C ILE A 486 29.99 -1.48 7.61
N ALA A 487 29.80 -1.64 6.29
CA ALA A 487 30.54 -2.59 5.47
C ALA A 487 32.05 -2.29 5.43
N ASP A 488 32.44 -1.02 5.31
CA ASP A 488 33.84 -0.57 5.30
C ASP A 488 34.53 -0.84 6.66
N ALA A 489 33.83 -0.58 7.77
CA ALA A 489 34.36 -0.88 9.09
C ALA A 489 34.56 -2.40 9.29
N LEU A 490 33.57 -3.19 8.86
CA LEU A 490 33.62 -4.65 8.96
C LEU A 490 34.70 -5.25 8.04
N GLY A 491 34.75 -4.80 6.79
CA GLY A 491 35.73 -5.24 5.79
C GLY A 491 37.18 -4.89 6.16
N ALA A 492 37.38 -3.81 6.92
CA ALA A 492 38.69 -3.42 7.45
C ALA A 492 39.06 -4.16 8.76
N GLY A 493 38.26 -5.14 9.20
CA GLY A 493 38.51 -5.90 10.45
C GLY A 493 38.20 -5.12 11.74
N ARG A 494 37.57 -3.93 11.63
CA ARG A 494 37.22 -3.08 12.79
C ARG A 494 35.85 -3.47 13.35
N ARG A 495 35.74 -4.72 13.82
CA ARG A 495 34.46 -5.32 14.25
C ARG A 495 33.70 -4.51 15.29
N GLU A 496 34.38 -4.01 16.32
CA GLU A 496 33.75 -3.20 17.36
C GLU A 496 33.20 -1.87 16.83
N GLN A 497 33.90 -1.28 15.86
CA GLN A 497 33.41 -0.08 15.19
C GLN A 497 32.16 -0.39 14.33
N ALA A 498 32.22 -1.47 13.55
CA ALA A 498 31.06 -1.91 12.75
C ALA A 498 29.84 -2.18 13.64
N GLN A 499 30.03 -2.79 14.81
CA GLN A 499 28.94 -3.02 15.77
C GLN A 499 28.35 -1.70 16.28
N ARG A 500 29.20 -0.74 16.71
CA ARG A 500 28.70 0.58 17.16
C ARG A 500 27.93 1.33 16.08
N LEU A 501 28.39 1.25 14.82
CA LEU A 501 27.69 1.85 13.67
C LEU A 501 26.35 1.16 13.43
N ALA A 502 26.34 -0.18 13.38
CA ALA A 502 25.11 -0.96 13.21
C ALA A 502 24.10 -0.67 14.33
N ASP A 503 24.54 -0.62 15.59
CA ASP A 503 23.66 -0.26 16.72
C ASP A 503 23.16 1.18 16.64
N GLY A 504 23.95 2.09 16.07
CA GLY A 504 23.58 3.48 15.81
C GLY A 504 22.43 3.58 14.82
N TRP A 505 22.58 2.94 13.67
CA TRP A 505 21.58 2.92 12.62
C TRP A 505 20.33 2.13 13.03
N ASN A 506 20.49 1.01 13.73
CA ASN A 506 19.36 0.21 14.22
C ASN A 506 18.39 1.00 15.12
N ARG A 507 18.81 2.08 15.76
CA ARG A 507 17.91 2.93 16.56
C ARG A 507 16.85 3.65 15.74
N ALA A 508 17.18 4.00 14.50
CA ALA A 508 16.23 4.62 13.56
C ALA A 508 15.58 3.59 12.64
N ASP A 509 16.33 2.54 12.29
CA ASP A 509 15.97 1.56 11.26
C ASP A 509 15.94 0.15 11.85
N SER A 510 15.10 -0.07 12.88
CA SER A 510 14.95 -1.37 13.59
C SER A 510 13.86 -2.27 12.99
N LEU A 511 13.21 -1.85 11.89
CA LEU A 511 12.17 -2.66 11.26
C LEU A 511 12.70 -4.04 10.86
N PHE A 512 11.80 -5.00 10.66
CA PHE A 512 12.13 -6.39 10.32
C PHE A 512 13.03 -7.06 11.37
N GLY A 513 12.61 -7.03 12.64
CA GLY A 513 13.42 -7.55 13.76
C GLY A 513 13.82 -9.02 13.66
N ALA A 514 13.07 -9.82 12.88
CA ALA A 514 13.38 -11.23 12.62
C ALA A 514 14.31 -11.45 11.41
N LEU A 515 14.68 -10.38 10.66
CA LEU A 515 15.63 -10.48 9.55
C LEU A 515 16.95 -11.12 10.04
N ASP A 516 17.45 -12.11 9.30
CA ASP A 516 18.61 -12.89 9.66
C ASP A 516 19.48 -13.14 8.41
N ALA A 517 20.64 -12.52 8.38
CA ALA A 517 21.58 -12.60 7.27
C ALA A 517 22.02 -14.03 6.91
N ARG A 518 21.92 -14.99 7.83
CA ARG A 518 22.25 -16.41 7.57
C ARG A 518 21.30 -17.08 6.59
N ARG A 519 20.13 -16.48 6.34
CA ARG A 519 19.13 -16.98 5.38
C ARG A 519 19.34 -16.43 3.97
N LEU A 520 20.35 -15.55 3.79
CA LEU A 520 20.71 -15.08 2.45
C LEU A 520 21.12 -16.28 1.58
N PRO A 521 20.51 -16.49 0.40
CA PRO A 521 20.91 -17.55 -0.53
C PRO A 521 22.38 -17.46 -0.91
N ARG A 522 23.04 -18.60 -1.16
CA ARG A 522 24.46 -18.64 -1.55
C ARG A 522 24.67 -18.40 -3.01
#